data_fa6b9f9e88d8d6dc6452d82499698a85
#
_entry.id   fa6b9f9e88d8d6dc6452d82499698a85
#
_cell.length_a   1.000
_cell.length_b   1.000
_cell.length_c   1.000
_cell.angle_alpha   90.00
_cell.angle_beta   90.00
_cell.angle_gamma   90.00
#
_symmetry.space_group_name_H-M   'P 1'
#
loop_
_entity.id
_entity.type
_entity.pdbx_description
1 polymer ?
#
loop_
_entity_poly.entity_id
_entity_poly.type
_entity_poly.pdbx_seq_one_letter_code
_entity_poly.pdbx_strand_id
1 'polypeptide(L)'
;AKKRFGDKISIDLESKVKDGKAFADQAIIAGCSGGTYDNLSEAAAIMKGKTIGNDYFTMSAYPQSTPVYLATTRNHIAEELLEAGVVIKPAFCGPCFGAGDVPANNGLSIRHTTRNFPNREGSKPGQGQISLVCLMDARSIAATAANGGVITAATDIQYEDTHKPYSVSYTHL
;
A
#
# COMPACT_ATOMS: atom_id res chain seq x y z
N ALA A 1 -2.61 -16.85 -16.55
CA ALA A 1 -2.15 -17.79 -15.54
C ALA A 1 -2.10 -19.21 -16.09
N LYS A 2 -3.21 -19.78 -16.56
CA LYS A 2 -3.27 -21.16 -17.12
C LYS A 2 -2.22 -21.43 -18.19
N LYS A 3 -2.01 -20.51 -19.14
CA LYS A 3 -1.02 -20.65 -20.20
C LYS A 3 0.42 -20.73 -19.69
N ARG A 4 0.72 -20.13 -18.52
CA ARG A 4 2.07 -20.04 -17.95
C ARG A 4 2.35 -21.09 -16.87
N PHE A 5 1.34 -21.45 -16.08
CA PHE A 5 1.50 -22.28 -14.89
C PHE A 5 0.66 -23.57 -14.89
N GLY A 6 -0.08 -23.81 -15.99
CA GLY A 6 -0.97 -24.98 -16.11
C GLY A 6 -2.24 -24.88 -15.26
N ASP A 7 -2.96 -26.00 -15.14
CA ASP A 7 -4.25 -26.05 -14.46
C ASP A 7 -4.16 -26.09 -12.92
N LYS A 8 -2.95 -26.14 -12.39
CA LYS A 8 -2.71 -26.20 -10.94
C LYS A 8 -2.90 -24.87 -10.23
N ILE A 9 -3.02 -23.78 -10.97
CA ILE A 9 -3.13 -22.41 -10.46
C ILE A 9 -4.34 -21.73 -11.07
N SER A 10 -5.32 -21.40 -10.24
CA SER A 10 -6.46 -20.57 -10.63
C SER A 10 -6.35 -19.18 -10.01
N ILE A 11 -6.55 -18.15 -10.83
CA ILE A 11 -6.77 -16.79 -10.37
C ILE A 11 -8.27 -16.59 -10.27
N ASP A 12 -8.73 -16.29 -9.07
CA ASP A 12 -10.12 -16.01 -8.79
C ASP A 12 -10.32 -14.51 -8.53
N LEU A 13 -10.51 -13.77 -9.63
CA LEU A 13 -10.86 -12.34 -9.56
C LEU A 13 -12.34 -12.11 -9.23
N GLU A 14 -13.19 -13.06 -9.56
CA GLU A 14 -14.63 -12.92 -9.32
C GLU A 14 -14.94 -12.89 -7.84
N SER A 15 -14.19 -13.65 -7.03
CA SER A 15 -14.31 -13.61 -5.56
C SER A 15 -13.95 -12.26 -4.93
N LYS A 16 -13.26 -11.39 -5.67
CA LYS A 16 -12.91 -10.03 -5.23
C LYS A 16 -14.01 -9.01 -5.52
N VAL A 17 -15.06 -9.42 -6.19
CA VAL A 17 -16.22 -8.56 -6.48
C VAL A 17 -17.41 -9.02 -5.65
N LYS A 18 -17.94 -8.14 -4.80
CA LYS A 18 -19.13 -8.35 -3.98
C LYS A 18 -20.05 -7.15 -4.18
N ASP A 19 -21.31 -7.42 -4.50
CA ASP A 19 -22.32 -6.38 -4.71
C ASP A 19 -21.90 -5.28 -5.70
N GLY A 20 -21.20 -5.69 -6.78
CA GLY A 20 -20.70 -4.79 -7.82
C GLY A 20 -19.49 -3.94 -7.41
N LYS A 21 -18.91 -4.17 -6.24
CA LYS A 21 -17.71 -3.49 -5.72
C LYS A 21 -16.53 -4.43 -5.70
N ALA A 22 -15.37 -3.94 -6.13
CA ALA A 22 -14.11 -4.68 -6.06
C ALA A 22 -13.41 -4.42 -4.72
N PHE A 23 -12.86 -5.47 -4.11
CA PHE A 23 -12.17 -5.43 -2.82
C PHE A 23 -10.70 -5.81 -2.97
N ALA A 24 -9.84 -5.02 -2.37
CA ALA A 24 -8.44 -5.38 -2.14
C ALA A 24 -8.29 -6.08 -0.79
N ASP A 25 -7.31 -6.98 -0.69
CA ASP A 25 -6.97 -7.66 0.57
C ASP A 25 -5.79 -6.99 1.27
N GLN A 26 -4.93 -6.31 0.50
CA GLN A 26 -3.73 -5.68 1.01
C GLN A 26 -3.42 -4.39 0.27
N ALA A 27 -2.93 -3.39 0.99
CA ALA A 27 -2.44 -2.14 0.45
C ALA A 27 -0.98 -1.89 0.86
N ILE A 28 -0.18 -1.36 -0.06
CA ILE A 28 1.22 -1.03 0.21
C ILE A 28 1.61 0.29 -0.46
N ILE A 29 2.17 1.19 0.32
CA ILE A 29 2.86 2.40 -0.17
C ILE A 29 4.34 2.22 0.16
N ALA A 30 5.20 2.02 -0.85
CA ALA A 30 6.57 1.63 -0.56
C ALA A 30 7.60 2.08 -1.59
N GLY A 31 8.84 2.09 -1.12
CA GLY A 31 10.02 2.28 -1.94
C GLY A 31 10.27 3.71 -2.37
N CYS A 32 11.23 3.86 -3.30
CA CYS A 32 11.68 5.19 -3.75
C CYS A 32 10.64 5.97 -4.55
N SER A 33 9.60 5.33 -5.07
CA SER A 33 8.51 5.98 -5.79
C SER A 33 7.26 6.17 -4.93
N GLY A 34 6.86 5.14 -4.16
CA GLY A 34 5.66 5.19 -3.35
C GLY A 34 5.86 5.89 -2.01
N GLY A 35 6.96 5.58 -1.31
CA GLY A 35 7.22 6.05 0.05
C GLY A 35 7.79 7.47 0.16
N THR A 36 7.55 8.34 -0.82
CA THR A 36 7.95 9.75 -0.74
C THR A 36 7.21 10.47 0.38
N TYR A 37 7.79 11.57 0.84
CA TYR A 37 7.16 12.38 1.88
C TYR A 37 5.76 12.83 1.48
N ASP A 38 5.60 13.37 0.28
CA ASP A 38 4.32 13.90 -0.21
C ASP A 38 3.26 12.81 -0.34
N ASN A 39 3.63 11.62 -0.84
CA ASN A 39 2.72 10.49 -0.92
C ASN A 39 2.22 10.03 0.46
N LEU A 40 3.10 10.02 1.47
CA LEU A 40 2.74 9.65 2.83
C LEU A 40 1.92 10.74 3.51
N SER A 41 2.22 12.01 3.25
CA SER A 41 1.48 13.17 3.73
C SER A 41 0.03 13.15 3.22
N GLU A 42 -0.14 13.04 1.92
CA GLU A 42 -1.48 12.96 1.30
C GLU A 42 -2.26 11.71 1.76
N ALA A 43 -1.57 10.57 1.90
CA ALA A 43 -2.20 9.36 2.42
C ALA A 43 -2.70 9.56 3.87
N ALA A 44 -1.89 10.18 4.73
CA ALA A 44 -2.29 10.51 6.10
C ALA A 44 -3.48 11.47 6.13
N ALA A 45 -3.47 12.52 5.32
CA ALA A 45 -4.57 13.47 5.21
C ALA A 45 -5.89 12.79 4.81
N ILE A 46 -5.84 11.83 3.87
CA ILE A 46 -7.02 11.04 3.46
C ILE A 46 -7.48 10.11 4.59
N MET A 47 -6.54 9.53 5.34
CA MET A 47 -6.81 8.55 6.40
C MET A 47 -7.19 9.20 7.74
N LYS A 48 -6.97 10.49 7.90
CA LYS A 48 -7.23 11.23 9.15
C LYS A 48 -8.65 11.01 9.68
N GLY A 49 -8.73 10.51 10.91
CA GLY A 49 -10.01 10.19 11.57
C GLY A 49 -10.75 8.99 10.98
N LYS A 50 -10.10 8.20 10.12
CA LYS A 50 -10.62 6.98 9.54
C LYS A 50 -9.78 5.78 9.99
N THR A 51 -10.23 4.58 9.66
CA THR A 51 -9.52 3.34 9.99
C THR A 51 -9.57 2.37 8.83
N ILE A 52 -8.53 1.53 8.73
CA ILE A 52 -8.53 0.40 7.78
C ILE A 52 -9.48 -0.74 8.19
N GLY A 53 -10.11 -0.65 9.37
CA GLY A 53 -10.93 -1.72 9.94
C GLY A 53 -10.11 -2.75 10.72
N ASN A 54 -10.77 -3.79 11.19
CA ASN A 54 -10.20 -4.81 12.07
C ASN A 54 -10.12 -6.20 11.44
N ASP A 55 -10.47 -6.31 10.15
CA ASP A 55 -10.62 -7.59 9.49
C ASP A 55 -9.40 -7.99 8.66
N TYR A 56 -9.65 -8.54 7.48
CA TYR A 56 -8.63 -9.13 6.62
C TYR A 56 -7.79 -8.10 5.85
N PHE A 57 -8.30 -6.88 5.67
CA PHE A 57 -7.56 -5.85 4.94
C PHE A 57 -6.37 -5.34 5.76
N THR A 58 -5.21 -5.28 5.14
CA THR A 58 -3.99 -4.76 5.77
C THR A 58 -3.37 -3.66 4.95
N MET A 59 -2.75 -2.69 5.61
CA MET A 59 -1.99 -1.65 4.93
C MET A 59 -0.64 -1.45 5.58
N SER A 60 0.42 -1.41 4.76
CA SER A 60 1.78 -1.08 5.19
C SER A 60 2.33 0.11 4.42
N ALA A 61 3.12 0.93 5.11
CA ALA A 61 3.84 2.05 4.53
C ALA A 61 5.34 1.95 4.82
N TYR A 62 6.16 2.12 3.79
CA TYR A 62 7.62 2.11 3.85
C TYR A 62 8.13 3.46 3.36
N PRO A 63 8.57 4.35 4.24
CA PRO A 63 9.17 5.61 3.84
C PRO A 63 10.34 5.40 2.88
N GLN A 64 10.52 6.31 1.96
CA GLN A 64 11.55 6.27 0.92
C GLN A 64 12.98 6.16 1.49
N SER A 65 13.21 6.79 2.66
CA SER A 65 14.51 6.86 3.31
C SER A 65 14.36 7.17 4.80
N THR A 66 15.43 6.98 5.57
CA THR A 66 15.43 7.35 6.99
C THR A 66 15.17 8.85 7.24
N PRO A 67 15.72 9.80 6.46
CA PRO A 67 15.34 11.21 6.59
C PRO A 67 13.86 11.47 6.34
N VAL A 68 13.25 10.83 5.35
CA VAL A 68 11.80 10.92 5.10
C VAL A 68 11.03 10.33 6.28
N TYR A 69 11.44 9.18 6.80
CA TYR A 69 10.79 8.58 7.97
C TYR A 69 10.83 9.52 9.18
N LEU A 70 11.99 10.12 9.43
CA LEU A 70 12.12 11.10 10.52
C LEU A 70 11.22 12.33 10.32
N ALA A 71 11.17 12.85 9.08
CA ALA A 71 10.32 13.99 8.74
C ALA A 71 8.83 13.68 8.91
N THR A 72 8.37 12.51 8.44
CA THR A 72 6.97 12.08 8.62
C THR A 72 6.61 11.89 10.09
N THR A 73 7.56 11.41 10.92
CA THR A 73 7.37 11.29 12.37
C THR A 73 7.27 12.67 13.03
N ARG A 74 8.18 13.58 12.71
CA ARG A 74 8.20 14.94 13.28
C ARG A 74 6.99 15.80 12.89
N ASN A 75 6.41 15.54 11.75
CA ASN A 75 5.25 16.27 11.21
C ASN A 75 3.92 15.54 11.43
N HIS A 76 3.88 14.56 12.35
CA HIS A 76 2.69 13.80 12.76
C HIS A 76 2.06 12.91 11.67
N ILE A 77 2.62 12.85 10.48
CA ILE A 77 2.14 12.01 9.37
C ILE A 77 2.15 10.52 9.75
N ALA A 78 3.27 10.06 10.34
CA ALA A 78 3.38 8.67 10.78
C ALA A 78 2.40 8.36 11.92
N GLU A 79 2.16 9.29 12.83
CA GLU A 79 1.19 9.18 13.91
C GLU A 79 -0.23 8.98 13.35
N GLU A 80 -0.69 9.84 12.46
CA GLU A 80 -2.02 9.75 11.84
C GLU A 80 -2.21 8.44 11.05
N LEU A 81 -1.18 7.97 10.35
CA LEU A 81 -1.23 6.67 9.67
C LEU A 81 -1.32 5.50 10.66
N LEU A 82 -0.58 5.54 11.77
CA LEU A 82 -0.64 4.53 12.83
C LEU A 82 -2.01 4.52 13.52
N GLU A 83 -2.58 5.68 13.81
CA GLU A 83 -3.94 5.79 14.37
C GLU A 83 -5.00 5.19 13.45
N ALA A 84 -4.81 5.30 12.14
CA ALA A 84 -5.67 4.67 11.14
C ALA A 84 -5.47 3.15 11.03
N GLY A 85 -4.47 2.57 11.71
CA GLY A 85 -4.15 1.14 11.67
C GLY A 85 -3.12 0.74 10.60
N VAL A 86 -2.47 1.70 9.94
CA VAL A 86 -1.41 1.42 8.96
C VAL A 86 -0.12 1.02 9.69
N VAL A 87 0.53 -0.05 9.22
CA VAL A 87 1.83 -0.48 9.77
C VAL A 87 2.96 0.29 9.11
N ILE A 88 3.61 1.18 9.87
CA ILE A 88 4.79 1.90 9.39
C ILE A 88 6.03 1.03 9.58
N LYS A 89 6.78 0.83 8.52
CA LYS A 89 8.01 0.01 8.53
C LYS A 89 9.23 0.88 8.20
N PRO A 90 10.44 0.45 8.57
CA PRO A 90 11.67 1.13 8.17
C PRO A 90 11.80 1.24 6.66
N ALA A 91 12.59 2.23 6.19
CA ALA A 91 12.90 2.39 4.77
C ALA A 91 13.55 1.11 4.22
N PHE A 92 12.86 0.42 3.34
CA PHE A 92 13.30 -0.84 2.77
C PHE A 92 12.60 -1.13 1.44
N CYS A 93 13.34 -1.65 0.47
CA CYS A 93 12.80 -2.01 -0.85
C CYS A 93 12.05 -3.34 -0.89
N GLY A 94 11.81 -3.97 0.25
CA GLY A 94 11.24 -5.32 0.38
C GLY A 94 10.03 -5.60 -0.50
N PRO A 95 8.95 -4.81 -0.43
CA PRO A 95 7.76 -5.04 -1.25
C PRO A 95 7.99 -4.96 -2.76
N CYS A 96 9.06 -4.26 -3.20
CA CYS A 96 9.39 -4.15 -4.62
C CYS A 96 10.02 -5.41 -5.21
N PHE A 97 10.49 -6.34 -4.38
CA PHE A 97 11.13 -7.58 -4.83
C PHE A 97 10.70 -8.85 -4.07
N GLY A 98 9.57 -8.77 -3.35
CA GLY A 98 8.98 -9.93 -2.68
C GLY A 98 9.61 -10.32 -1.35
N ALA A 99 10.26 -9.37 -0.67
CA ALA A 99 10.76 -9.54 0.68
C ALA A 99 9.94 -8.67 1.65
N GLY A 100 9.08 -9.30 2.40
CA GLY A 100 8.12 -8.63 3.29
C GLY A 100 6.81 -8.26 2.58
N ASP A 101 5.73 -8.27 3.33
CA ASP A 101 4.37 -7.99 2.88
C ASP A 101 3.95 -8.78 1.63
N VAL A 102 4.31 -10.05 1.60
CA VAL A 102 3.84 -10.98 0.56
C VAL A 102 2.33 -11.17 0.73
N PRO A 103 1.54 -10.99 -0.32
CA PRO A 103 0.09 -11.20 -0.22
C PRO A 103 -0.26 -12.64 0.11
N ALA A 104 -1.40 -12.83 0.74
CA ALA A 104 -1.98 -14.16 0.90
C ALA A 104 -2.22 -14.83 -0.47
N ASN A 105 -2.33 -16.14 -0.48
CA ASN A 105 -2.68 -16.86 -1.70
C ASN A 105 -4.05 -16.39 -2.22
N ASN A 106 -4.16 -16.13 -3.52
CA ASN A 106 -5.30 -15.47 -4.17
C ASN A 106 -5.61 -14.05 -3.64
N GLY A 107 -4.74 -13.43 -2.84
CA GLY A 107 -4.92 -12.07 -2.37
C GLY A 107 -4.73 -11.04 -3.49
N LEU A 108 -5.56 -10.00 -3.49
CA LEU A 108 -5.38 -8.82 -4.32
C LEU A 108 -4.66 -7.73 -3.51
N SER A 109 -3.42 -7.44 -3.90
CA SER A 109 -2.61 -6.38 -3.32
C SER A 109 -2.58 -5.16 -4.21
N ILE A 110 -3.01 -4.01 -3.68
CA ILE A 110 -2.87 -2.72 -4.35
C ILE A 110 -1.59 -2.04 -3.87
N ARG A 111 -0.77 -1.54 -4.80
CA ARG A 111 0.57 -1.07 -4.46
C ARG A 111 0.97 0.20 -5.17
N HIS A 112 1.59 1.12 -4.44
CA HIS A 112 2.46 2.14 -5.01
C HIS A 112 3.90 1.73 -4.78
N THR A 113 4.45 1.00 -5.73
CA THR A 113 5.84 0.52 -5.75
C THR A 113 6.45 0.79 -7.12
N THR A 114 7.78 0.67 -7.22
CA THR A 114 8.49 1.05 -8.45
C THR A 114 8.17 0.15 -9.63
N ARG A 115 7.83 -1.13 -9.38
CA ARG A 115 7.71 -2.14 -10.45
C ARG A 115 6.67 -3.19 -10.14
N ASN A 116 5.97 -3.63 -11.20
CA ASN A 116 5.05 -4.75 -11.15
C ASN A 116 5.45 -5.79 -12.18
N PHE A 117 6.33 -6.72 -11.82
CA PHE A 117 6.65 -7.89 -12.61
C PHE A 117 5.94 -9.13 -12.06
N PRO A 118 5.65 -10.13 -12.90
CA PRO A 118 5.05 -11.36 -12.42
C PRO A 118 5.84 -11.98 -11.27
N ASN A 119 5.13 -12.28 -10.18
CA ASN A 119 5.63 -12.88 -8.93
C ASN A 119 6.65 -12.02 -8.17
N ARG A 120 6.77 -10.75 -8.53
CA ARG A 120 7.65 -9.80 -7.85
C ARG A 120 7.17 -9.48 -6.43
N GLU A 121 5.90 -9.68 -6.16
CA GLU A 121 5.25 -9.55 -4.85
C GLU A 121 5.65 -10.65 -3.85
N GLY A 122 6.33 -11.70 -4.31
CA GLY A 122 6.86 -12.78 -3.50
C GLY A 122 6.10 -14.11 -3.59
N SER A 123 5.00 -14.19 -4.34
CA SER A 123 4.32 -15.47 -4.56
C SER A 123 5.21 -16.46 -5.31
N LYS A 124 5.05 -17.75 -4.99
CA LYS A 124 5.83 -18.86 -5.57
C LYS A 124 4.93 -19.82 -6.32
N PRO A 125 4.63 -19.55 -7.61
CA PRO A 125 3.71 -20.38 -8.39
C PRO A 125 4.12 -21.85 -8.51
N GLY A 126 5.43 -22.14 -8.53
CA GLY A 126 5.95 -23.51 -8.49
C GLY A 126 5.60 -24.28 -7.23
N GLN A 127 5.18 -23.57 -6.16
CA GLN A 127 4.70 -24.12 -4.90
C GLN A 127 3.17 -23.96 -4.73
N GLY A 128 2.45 -23.65 -5.82
CA GLY A 128 1.00 -23.47 -5.82
C GLY A 128 0.53 -22.13 -5.26
N GLN A 129 1.45 -21.17 -5.08
CA GLN A 129 1.09 -19.83 -4.59
C GLN A 129 0.87 -18.87 -5.77
N ILE A 130 -0.19 -18.11 -5.71
CA ILE A 130 -0.44 -17.00 -6.63
C ILE A 130 -1.10 -15.86 -5.88
N SER A 131 -0.75 -14.64 -6.25
CA SER A 131 -1.42 -13.43 -5.80
C SER A 131 -1.57 -12.45 -6.96
N LEU A 132 -2.40 -11.46 -6.76
CA LEU A 132 -2.70 -10.45 -7.75
C LEU A 132 -2.16 -9.11 -7.26
N VAL A 133 -1.54 -8.35 -8.15
CA VAL A 133 -1.03 -7.01 -7.84
C VAL A 133 -1.60 -6.01 -8.83
N CYS A 134 -2.16 -4.94 -8.30
CA CYS A 134 -2.56 -3.76 -9.04
C CYS A 134 -1.72 -2.57 -8.59
N LEU A 135 -1.07 -1.89 -9.52
CA LEU A 135 -0.40 -0.62 -9.21
C LEU A 135 -1.43 0.51 -9.16
N MET A 136 -1.38 1.26 -8.07
CA MET A 136 -2.24 2.42 -7.84
C MET A 136 -1.39 3.55 -7.23
N ASP A 137 -1.83 4.78 -7.35
CA ASP A 137 -1.21 5.90 -6.65
C ASP A 137 -1.52 5.87 -5.14
N ALA A 138 -0.67 6.54 -4.34
CA ALA A 138 -0.78 6.50 -2.88
C ALA A 138 -2.10 7.04 -2.34
N ARG A 139 -2.68 8.04 -3.00
CA ARG A 139 -3.96 8.64 -2.61
C ARG A 139 -5.11 7.66 -2.82
N SER A 140 -5.18 7.02 -3.99
CA SER A 140 -6.20 6.00 -4.27
C SER A 140 -6.04 4.76 -3.39
N ILE A 141 -4.82 4.41 -3.00
CA ILE A 141 -4.54 3.38 -2.00
C ILE A 141 -5.11 3.79 -0.64
N ALA A 142 -4.84 5.01 -0.19
CA ALA A 142 -5.36 5.54 1.08
C ALA A 142 -6.90 5.65 1.06
N ALA A 143 -7.48 6.09 -0.06
CA ALA A 143 -8.94 6.13 -0.26
C ALA A 143 -9.57 4.75 -0.16
N THR A 144 -8.95 3.75 -0.77
CA THR A 144 -9.38 2.34 -0.68
C THR A 144 -9.27 1.83 0.75
N ALA A 145 -8.17 2.13 1.45
CA ALA A 145 -7.97 1.74 2.83
C ALA A 145 -9.00 2.38 3.76
N ALA A 146 -9.26 3.69 3.62
CA ALA A 146 -10.28 4.42 4.37
C ALA A 146 -11.70 3.91 4.12
N ASN A 147 -11.92 3.19 3.03
CA ASN A 147 -13.19 2.56 2.66
C ASN A 147 -13.17 1.03 2.91
N GLY A 148 -12.37 0.57 3.87
CA GLY A 148 -12.34 -0.83 4.32
C GLY A 148 -11.91 -1.83 3.24
N GLY A 149 -11.05 -1.42 2.29
CA GLY A 149 -10.56 -2.26 1.21
C GLY A 149 -11.40 -2.20 -0.08
N VAL A 150 -12.52 -1.49 -0.09
CA VAL A 150 -13.29 -1.24 -1.34
C VAL A 150 -12.47 -0.34 -2.25
N ILE A 151 -12.13 -0.82 -3.44
CA ILE A 151 -11.32 -0.05 -4.41
C ILE A 151 -12.02 1.27 -4.73
N THR A 152 -11.36 2.36 -4.38
CA THR A 152 -11.89 3.72 -4.43
C THR A 152 -10.88 4.66 -5.07
N ALA A 153 -11.30 5.50 -5.99
CA ALA A 153 -10.44 6.52 -6.57
C ALA A 153 -10.26 7.69 -5.58
N ALA A 154 -9.07 8.29 -5.55
CA ALA A 154 -8.82 9.45 -4.71
C ALA A 154 -9.71 10.66 -5.08
N THR A 155 -10.12 10.74 -6.33
CA THR A 155 -11.05 11.77 -6.82
C THR A 155 -12.44 11.71 -6.19
N ASP A 156 -12.80 10.57 -5.62
CA ASP A 156 -14.10 10.35 -4.97
C ASP A 156 -14.11 10.76 -3.49
N ILE A 157 -12.95 11.21 -2.98
CA ILE A 157 -12.78 11.63 -1.58
C ILE A 157 -12.33 13.08 -1.54
N GLN A 158 -13.00 13.89 -0.72
CA GLN A 158 -12.53 15.23 -0.40
C GLN A 158 -11.61 15.16 0.82
N TYR A 159 -10.43 15.74 0.72
CA TYR A 159 -9.47 15.88 1.80
C TYR A 159 -8.63 17.14 1.59
N GLU A 160 -7.99 17.61 2.64
CA GLU A 160 -7.03 18.70 2.60
C GLU A 160 -5.77 18.24 3.32
N ASP A 161 -4.64 18.31 2.63
CA ASP A 161 -3.34 18.06 3.24
C ASP A 161 -2.84 19.35 3.91
N THR A 162 -2.88 19.37 5.23
CA THR A 162 -2.44 20.49 6.07
C THR A 162 -1.06 20.25 6.67
N HIS A 163 -0.37 19.18 6.33
CA HIS A 163 0.96 18.90 6.85
C HIS A 163 2.00 19.90 6.32
N LYS A 164 3.06 20.07 7.12
CA LYS A 164 4.18 20.92 6.71
C LYS A 164 4.88 20.31 5.49
N PRO A 165 5.30 21.12 4.51
CA PRO A 165 6.09 20.65 3.39
C PRO A 165 7.38 19.96 3.84
N TYR A 166 7.85 19.00 3.05
CA TYR A 166 9.12 18.35 3.31
C TYR A 166 10.27 19.38 3.29
N SER A 167 10.99 19.42 4.39
CA SER A 167 12.22 20.22 4.46
C SER A 167 13.33 19.39 5.06
N VAL A 168 14.50 19.41 4.41
CA VAL A 168 15.72 18.81 4.94
C VAL A 168 16.52 19.92 5.62
N SER A 169 16.67 19.82 6.93
CA SER A 169 17.60 20.67 7.66
C SER A 169 18.99 20.03 7.58
N TYR A 170 19.92 20.68 6.88
CA TYR A 170 21.33 20.29 6.83
C TYR A 170 22.13 20.74 8.06
N THR A 171 21.48 21.12 9.16
CA THR A 171 22.11 21.67 10.35
C THR A 171 22.83 20.64 11.24
N HIS A 172 23.21 19.48 10.69
CA HIS A 172 23.99 18.46 11.39
C HIS A 172 25.24 18.06 10.58
N LEU A 173 25.90 19.02 9.94
CA LEU A 173 27.27 18.87 9.48
C LEU A 173 28.21 19.51 10.49
#